data_c770ba68e60854eecda054720e894997
#
_entry.id   c770ba68e60854eecda054720e894997
#
_cell.length_a   1.000
_cell.length_b   1.000
_cell.length_c   1.000
_cell.angle_alpha   90.00
_cell.angle_beta   90.00
_cell.angle_gamma   90.00
#
_symmetry.space_group_name_H-M   'P 1'
#
loop_
_entity.id
_entity.type
_entity.pdbx_description
1 polymer ?
#
loop_
_entity_poly.entity_id
_entity_poly.type
_entity_poly.pdbx_seq_one_letter_code
_entity_poly.pdbx_strand_id
1 'polypeptide(L)'
;MKIGIIAAMPEELKLLVEHLEMAKKHQRLGHVYHTGRIGHHEVVLVESGIGKVMSAMSVAVLVNDFKVTAVINTGSAGAVASGLEIGDVVVADRLAYHDVDVTAFGYDYGQMARQPLYYEASRYLVEEMKAV
;
A
#
# COMPACT_ATOMS: atom_id res chain seq x y z
N MET A 1 12.77 11.83 0.14
CA MET A 1 12.04 10.71 -0.49
C MET A 1 10.63 11.20 -0.79
N LYS A 2 10.08 10.83 -1.94
CA LYS A 2 8.66 11.09 -2.27
C LYS A 2 7.87 9.79 -2.10
N ILE A 3 6.92 9.78 -1.20
CA ILE A 3 6.22 8.58 -0.74
C ILE A 3 4.78 8.61 -1.24
N GLY A 4 4.36 7.55 -1.93
CA GLY A 4 2.96 7.29 -2.20
C GLY A 4 2.35 6.49 -1.05
N ILE A 5 1.20 6.91 -0.55
CA ILE A 5 0.44 6.16 0.45
C ILE A 5 -0.93 5.84 -0.11
N ILE A 6 -1.26 4.55 -0.12
CA ILE A 6 -2.50 4.00 -0.63
C ILE A 6 -3.29 3.39 0.52
N ALA A 7 -4.57 3.71 0.58
CA ALA A 7 -5.53 3.08 1.48
C ALA A 7 -6.79 2.68 0.71
N ALA A 8 -7.46 1.64 1.12
CA ALA A 8 -8.63 1.13 0.42
C ALA A 8 -9.90 1.94 0.71
N MET A 9 -9.99 2.54 1.88
CA MET A 9 -11.20 3.19 2.38
C MET A 9 -10.90 4.62 2.90
N PRO A 10 -11.89 5.52 2.87
CA PRO A 10 -11.70 6.91 3.31
C PRO A 10 -11.31 7.02 4.78
N GLU A 11 -11.82 6.15 5.64
CA GLU A 11 -11.54 6.14 7.08
C GLU A 11 -10.06 5.89 7.37
N GLU A 12 -9.42 5.03 6.56
CA GLU A 12 -8.01 4.68 6.69
C GLU A 12 -7.08 5.82 6.26
N LEU A 13 -7.56 6.70 5.37
CA LEU A 13 -6.78 7.81 4.83
C LEU A 13 -6.99 9.12 5.59
N LYS A 14 -8.10 9.25 6.29
CA LYS A 14 -8.60 10.51 6.88
C LYS A 14 -7.54 11.25 7.70
N LEU A 15 -6.94 10.58 8.68
CA LEU A 15 -5.94 11.19 9.54
C LEU A 15 -4.71 11.69 8.78
N LEU A 16 -4.26 10.95 7.76
CA LEU A 16 -3.13 11.35 6.94
C LEU A 16 -3.44 12.60 6.12
N VAL A 17 -4.67 12.69 5.58
CA VAL A 17 -5.12 13.88 4.83
C VAL A 17 -5.23 15.09 5.75
N GLU A 18 -5.70 14.93 6.98
CA GLU A 18 -5.81 16.01 7.97
C GLU A 18 -4.43 16.57 8.40
N HIS A 19 -3.39 15.72 8.38
CA HIS A 19 -2.01 16.11 8.72
C HIS A 19 -1.17 16.52 7.50
N LEU A 20 -1.78 16.56 6.31
CA LEU A 20 -1.05 16.90 5.09
C LEU A 20 -0.88 18.40 4.95
N GLU A 21 0.35 18.88 5.07
CA GLU A 21 0.71 20.28 4.88
C GLU A 21 0.79 20.62 3.39
N MET A 22 0.46 21.87 3.03
CA MET A 22 0.50 22.38 1.65
C MET A 22 -0.33 21.52 0.66
N ALA A 23 -1.43 20.97 1.12
CA ALA A 23 -2.24 20.01 0.41
C ALA A 23 -2.80 20.57 -0.91
N LYS A 24 -2.65 19.78 -1.99
CA LYS A 24 -3.27 20.02 -3.29
C LYS A 24 -3.97 18.76 -3.75
N LYS A 25 -5.08 18.93 -4.48
CA LYS A 25 -5.87 17.81 -5.05
C LYS A 25 -5.63 17.68 -6.53
N HIS A 26 -5.47 16.46 -6.99
CA HIS A 26 -5.31 16.12 -8.41
C HIS A 26 -6.25 14.98 -8.76
N GLN A 27 -7.00 15.13 -9.85
CA GLN A 27 -7.87 14.07 -10.36
C GLN A 27 -7.11 13.21 -11.37
N ARG A 28 -7.10 11.89 -11.20
CA ARG A 28 -6.53 10.93 -12.14
C ARG A 28 -7.36 9.65 -12.14
N LEU A 29 -7.77 9.20 -13.31
CA LEU A 29 -8.52 7.96 -13.50
C LEU A 29 -9.70 7.77 -12.52
N GLY A 30 -10.43 8.84 -12.24
CA GLY A 30 -11.57 8.82 -11.33
C GLY A 30 -11.24 8.92 -9.84
N HIS A 31 -9.97 8.89 -9.45
CA HIS A 31 -9.51 9.02 -8.06
C HIS A 31 -8.91 10.39 -7.77
N VAL A 32 -9.01 10.81 -6.50
CA VAL A 32 -8.39 12.05 -6.00
C VAL A 32 -7.06 11.70 -5.33
N TYR A 33 -6.00 12.30 -5.84
CA TYR A 33 -4.65 12.23 -5.27
C TYR A 33 -4.37 13.52 -4.51
N HIS A 34 -4.01 13.39 -3.24
CA HIS A 34 -3.64 14.51 -2.40
C HIS A 34 -2.13 14.60 -2.32
N THR A 35 -1.54 15.67 -2.85
CA THR A 35 -0.11 15.93 -2.73
C THR A 35 0.16 16.94 -1.64
N GLY A 36 1.25 16.80 -0.92
CA GLY A 36 1.66 17.70 0.14
C GLY A 36 2.89 17.21 0.86
N ARG A 37 3.01 17.55 2.14
CA ARG A 37 4.12 17.15 3.00
C ARG A 37 3.61 16.60 4.32
N ILE A 38 4.30 15.60 4.83
CA ILE A 38 4.19 15.14 6.22
C ILE A 38 5.62 15.11 6.78
N GLY A 39 5.90 15.99 7.74
CA GLY A 39 7.25 16.21 8.23
C GLY A 39 8.20 16.66 7.12
N HIS A 40 9.28 15.91 6.90
CA HIS A 40 10.27 16.25 5.85
C HIS A 40 9.98 15.59 4.50
N HIS A 41 8.95 14.74 4.40
CA HIS A 41 8.69 13.95 3.20
C HIS A 41 7.63 14.58 2.31
N GLU A 42 7.88 14.57 1.02
CA GLU A 42 6.83 14.78 0.03
C GLU A 42 5.94 13.54 -0.01
N VAL A 43 4.64 13.74 0.08
CA VAL A 43 3.67 12.64 0.17
C VAL A 43 2.58 12.79 -0.88
N VAL A 44 2.18 11.68 -1.45
CA VAL A 44 1.00 11.58 -2.31
C VAL A 44 0.07 10.53 -1.72
N LEU A 45 -1.10 10.98 -1.27
CA LEU A 45 -2.12 10.11 -0.66
C LEU A 45 -3.22 9.80 -1.66
N VAL A 46 -3.68 8.57 -1.70
CA VAL A 46 -4.83 8.17 -2.53
C VAL A 46 -5.68 7.11 -1.86
N GLU A 47 -6.99 7.31 -1.90
CA GLU A 47 -7.96 6.26 -1.68
C GLU A 47 -8.11 5.45 -2.97
N SER A 48 -7.67 4.20 -2.93
CA SER A 48 -7.69 3.32 -4.11
C SER A 48 -9.06 2.70 -4.37
N GLY A 49 -9.90 2.62 -3.36
CA GLY A 49 -11.02 1.69 -3.36
C GLY A 49 -10.57 0.26 -3.04
N ILE A 50 -11.53 -0.64 -2.91
CA ILE A 50 -11.32 -2.03 -2.47
C ILE A 50 -10.95 -2.91 -3.66
N GLY A 51 -9.96 -3.77 -3.49
CA GLY A 51 -9.59 -4.81 -4.44
C GLY A 51 -8.26 -4.58 -5.16
N LYS A 52 -7.65 -5.68 -5.59
CA LYS A 52 -6.29 -5.71 -6.17
C LYS A 52 -6.16 -4.89 -7.46
N VAL A 53 -7.19 -4.88 -8.30
CA VAL A 53 -7.19 -4.13 -9.56
C VAL A 53 -7.15 -2.63 -9.28
N MET A 54 -7.97 -2.15 -8.36
CA MET A 54 -8.01 -0.74 -7.96
C MET A 54 -6.69 -0.31 -7.32
N SER A 55 -6.14 -1.14 -6.44
CA SER A 55 -4.82 -0.92 -5.85
C SER A 55 -3.71 -0.82 -6.90
N ALA A 56 -3.67 -1.76 -7.85
CA ALA A 56 -2.65 -1.78 -8.90
C ALA A 56 -2.74 -0.54 -9.80
N MET A 57 -3.95 -0.13 -10.17
CA MET A 57 -4.19 1.08 -10.96
C MET A 57 -3.70 2.33 -10.21
N SER A 58 -4.02 2.45 -8.93
CA SER A 58 -3.59 3.57 -8.10
C SER A 58 -2.08 3.64 -7.95
N VAL A 59 -1.41 2.49 -7.76
CA VAL A 59 0.05 2.42 -7.69
C VAL A 59 0.69 2.81 -9.02
N ALA A 60 0.14 2.37 -10.15
CA ALA A 60 0.64 2.75 -11.47
C ALA A 60 0.61 4.28 -11.67
N VAL A 61 -0.45 4.95 -11.24
CA VAL A 61 -0.55 6.42 -11.29
C VAL A 61 0.45 7.07 -10.34
N LEU A 62 0.58 6.58 -9.10
CA LEU A 62 1.57 7.09 -8.14
C LEU A 62 2.99 7.07 -8.72
N VAL A 63 3.37 5.97 -9.36
CA VAL A 63 4.71 5.80 -9.94
C VAL A 63 4.86 6.62 -11.21
N ASN A 64 3.90 6.55 -12.15
CA ASN A 64 4.04 7.15 -13.47
C ASN A 64 3.76 8.65 -13.51
N ASP A 65 2.75 9.13 -12.80
CA ASP A 65 2.36 10.54 -12.84
C ASP A 65 3.05 11.35 -11.74
N PHE A 66 3.04 10.82 -10.52
CA PHE A 66 3.57 11.53 -9.34
C PHE A 66 5.04 11.24 -9.05
N LYS A 67 5.65 10.24 -9.73
CA LYS A 67 7.08 9.90 -9.59
C LYS A 67 7.47 9.58 -8.14
N VAL A 68 6.62 8.87 -7.42
CA VAL A 68 6.95 8.41 -6.08
C VAL A 68 8.10 7.38 -6.14
N THR A 69 8.94 7.38 -5.12
CA THR A 69 10.09 6.48 -5.01
C THR A 69 9.86 5.32 -4.04
N ALA A 70 8.76 5.39 -3.28
CA ALA A 70 8.31 4.34 -2.39
C ALA A 70 6.78 4.37 -2.30
N VAL A 71 6.19 3.21 -2.05
CA VAL A 71 4.74 3.08 -1.81
C VAL A 71 4.52 2.36 -0.49
N ILE A 72 3.65 2.92 0.34
CA ILE A 72 3.15 2.32 1.57
C ILE A 72 1.68 2.03 1.39
N ASN A 73 1.28 0.78 1.60
CA ASN A 73 -0.13 0.42 1.73
C ASN A 73 -0.48 0.39 3.22
N THR A 74 -1.49 1.15 3.60
CA THR A 74 -1.98 1.22 4.99
C THR A 74 -3.47 0.92 5.04
N GLY A 75 -3.91 0.34 6.15
CA GLY A 75 -5.32 0.04 6.35
C GLY A 75 -5.55 -0.96 7.48
N SER A 76 -6.80 -1.33 7.66
CA SER A 76 -7.21 -2.34 8.61
C SER A 76 -7.05 -3.75 8.04
N ALA A 77 -6.73 -4.72 8.89
CA ALA A 77 -6.61 -6.12 8.51
C ALA A 77 -7.21 -7.03 9.60
N GLY A 78 -7.71 -8.18 9.18
CA GLY A 78 -8.14 -9.22 10.12
C GLY A 78 -6.94 -10.00 10.66
N ALA A 79 -6.88 -10.18 11.99
CA ALA A 79 -5.85 -10.98 12.62
C ALA A 79 -6.07 -12.48 12.32
N VAL A 80 -5.03 -13.14 11.81
CA VAL A 80 -5.03 -14.60 11.56
C VAL A 80 -4.16 -15.33 12.59
N ALA A 81 -3.04 -14.73 13.00
CA ALA A 81 -2.16 -15.29 14.00
C ALA A 81 -2.76 -15.19 15.41
N SER A 82 -2.55 -16.21 16.23
CA SER A 82 -2.91 -16.18 17.65
C SER A 82 -2.03 -15.15 18.39
N GLY A 83 -2.65 -14.42 19.32
CA GLY A 83 -1.95 -13.43 20.16
C GLY A 83 -1.95 -12.01 19.62
N LEU A 84 -2.56 -11.75 18.47
CA LEU A 84 -2.83 -10.39 18.00
C LEU A 84 -4.13 -9.87 18.61
N GLU A 85 -4.09 -8.62 19.05
CA GLU A 85 -5.24 -7.90 19.63
C GLU A 85 -5.65 -6.73 18.73
N ILE A 86 -6.87 -6.22 18.95
CA ILE A 86 -7.36 -5.04 18.24
C ILE A 86 -6.50 -3.83 18.62
N GLY A 87 -5.95 -3.18 17.61
CA GLY A 87 -5.04 -2.04 17.77
C GLY A 87 -3.56 -2.37 17.57
N ASP A 88 -3.22 -3.66 17.45
CA ASP A 88 -1.86 -4.05 17.08
C ASP A 88 -1.53 -3.59 15.66
N VAL A 89 -0.30 -3.13 15.47
CA VAL A 89 0.23 -2.74 14.16
C VAL A 89 1.11 -3.86 13.61
N VAL A 90 0.77 -4.33 12.42
CA VAL A 90 1.52 -5.38 11.72
C VAL A 90 2.19 -4.78 10.50
N VAL A 91 3.50 -5.00 10.38
CA VAL A 91 4.29 -4.60 9.21
C VAL A 91 4.66 -5.85 8.42
N ALA A 92 4.19 -5.93 7.18
CA ALA A 92 4.46 -7.07 6.31
C ALA A 92 5.92 -7.06 5.83
N ASP A 93 6.63 -8.17 5.95
CA ASP A 93 7.95 -8.38 5.36
C ASP A 93 7.85 -8.90 3.92
N ARG A 94 6.75 -9.57 3.58
CA ARG A 94 6.47 -10.13 2.25
C ARG A 94 4.97 -10.29 2.03
N LEU A 95 4.57 -10.36 0.77
CA LEU A 95 3.20 -10.53 0.33
C LEU A 95 3.08 -11.71 -0.64
N ALA A 96 1.91 -12.35 -0.65
CA ALA A 96 1.56 -13.38 -1.62
C ALA A 96 0.07 -13.25 -1.99
N TYR A 97 -0.30 -13.77 -3.14
CA TYR A 97 -1.71 -13.93 -3.47
C TYR A 97 -2.34 -15.06 -2.63
N HIS A 98 -3.50 -14.82 -2.06
CA HIS A 98 -4.25 -15.83 -1.31
C HIS A 98 -5.23 -16.62 -2.17
N ASP A 99 -5.53 -16.17 -3.38
CA ASP A 99 -6.61 -16.63 -4.25
C ASP A 99 -6.12 -17.04 -5.65
N VAL A 100 -4.82 -17.24 -5.83
CA VAL A 100 -4.24 -17.74 -7.08
C VAL A 100 -3.97 -19.23 -6.95
N ASP A 101 -4.57 -20.02 -7.83
CA ASP A 101 -4.30 -21.46 -7.96
C ASP A 101 -4.01 -21.80 -9.42
N VAL A 102 -2.74 -21.98 -9.71
CA VAL A 102 -2.22 -22.50 -10.99
C VAL A 102 -1.36 -23.73 -10.76
N THR A 103 -1.64 -24.48 -9.69
CA THR A 103 -0.92 -25.70 -9.30
C THR A 103 -0.97 -26.78 -10.37
N ALA A 104 -2.02 -26.84 -11.18
CA ALA A 104 -2.13 -27.73 -12.33
C ALA A 104 -0.99 -27.54 -13.36
N PHE A 105 -0.31 -26.40 -13.36
CA PHE A 105 0.82 -26.07 -14.23
C PHE A 105 2.17 -26.15 -13.52
N GLY A 106 2.22 -26.75 -12.31
CA GLY A 106 3.45 -26.95 -11.57
C GLY A 106 3.91 -25.75 -10.71
N TYR A 107 3.05 -24.78 -10.46
CA TYR A 107 3.32 -23.66 -9.57
C TYR A 107 2.82 -23.94 -8.15
N ASP A 108 3.35 -23.23 -7.15
CA ASP A 108 2.82 -23.28 -5.80
C ASP A 108 1.48 -22.55 -5.68
N TYR A 109 0.65 -22.93 -4.69
CA TYR A 109 -0.57 -22.18 -4.38
C TYR A 109 -0.21 -20.74 -3.95
N GLY A 110 -0.91 -19.77 -4.52
CA GLY A 110 -0.61 -18.34 -4.34
C GLY A 110 0.44 -17.78 -5.33
N GLN A 111 1.07 -18.64 -6.11
CA GLN A 111 2.04 -18.20 -7.12
C GLN A 111 1.35 -17.92 -8.46
N MET A 112 1.50 -16.71 -8.97
CA MET A 112 1.09 -16.37 -10.33
C MET A 112 2.12 -16.92 -11.34
N ALA A 113 1.65 -17.41 -12.48
CA ALA A 113 2.52 -17.96 -13.52
C ALA A 113 3.64 -16.98 -13.92
N ARG A 114 4.88 -17.46 -13.95
CA ARG A 114 6.10 -16.68 -14.25
C ARG A 114 6.41 -15.56 -13.26
N GLN A 115 5.84 -15.61 -12.08
CA GLN A 115 6.08 -14.66 -11.01
C GLN A 115 6.65 -15.38 -9.76
N PRO A 116 7.31 -14.67 -8.85
CA PRO A 116 7.70 -15.26 -7.57
C PRO A 116 6.46 -15.59 -6.74
N LEU A 117 6.59 -16.56 -5.82
CA LEU A 117 5.54 -16.86 -4.84
C LEU A 117 5.35 -15.70 -3.85
N TYR A 118 6.45 -15.11 -3.40
CA TYR A 118 6.45 -14.00 -2.45
C TYR A 118 7.04 -12.75 -3.08
N TYR A 119 6.43 -11.62 -2.77
CA TYR A 119 6.91 -10.27 -3.09
C TYR A 119 7.46 -9.66 -1.81
N GLU A 120 8.79 -9.46 -1.77
CA GLU A 120 9.48 -8.90 -0.61
C GLU A 120 9.13 -7.43 -0.43
N ALA A 121 8.83 -7.02 0.81
CA ALA A 121 8.69 -5.62 1.15
C ALA A 121 10.06 -4.92 1.18
N SER A 122 10.05 -3.59 1.09
CA SER A 122 11.28 -2.80 1.20
C SER A 122 11.89 -2.97 2.59
N ARG A 123 13.07 -3.58 2.68
CA ARG A 123 13.79 -3.74 3.96
C ARG A 123 13.95 -2.43 4.70
N TYR A 124 14.34 -1.39 3.98
CA TYR A 124 14.50 -0.06 4.56
C TYR A 124 13.21 0.43 5.22
N LEU A 125 12.08 0.37 4.53
CA LEU A 125 10.80 0.81 5.09
C LEU A 125 10.33 -0.08 6.26
N VAL A 126 10.54 -1.38 6.18
CA VAL A 126 10.22 -2.30 7.28
C VAL A 126 11.03 -1.98 8.54
N GLU A 127 12.33 -1.71 8.41
CA GLU A 127 13.18 -1.36 9.57
C GLU A 127 12.82 0.02 10.15
N GLU A 128 12.53 1.00 9.31
CA GLU A 128 12.05 2.32 9.77
C GLU A 128 10.73 2.20 10.54
N MET A 129 9.80 1.38 10.05
CA MET A 129 8.51 1.16 10.73
C MET A 129 8.63 0.40 12.06
N LYS A 130 9.63 -0.47 12.20
CA LYS A 130 9.91 -1.16 13.47
C LYS A 130 10.58 -0.29 14.51
N ALA A 131 11.20 0.80 14.09
CA ALA A 131 11.92 1.71 14.98
C ALA A 131 11.02 2.74 15.67
N VAL A 132 9.73 2.79 15.33
CA VAL A 132 8.72 3.71 15.86
C VAL A 132 7.97 3.09 17.11
#